data_c5e577b7e8b8b6964243b0d1f60d707f
#
_entry.id   c5e577b7e8b8b6964243b0d1f60d707f
#
_cell.length_a   1.000
_cell.length_b   1.000
_cell.length_c   1.000
_cell.angle_alpha   90.00
_cell.angle_beta   90.00
_cell.angle_gamma   90.00
#
_symmetry.space_group_name_H-M   'P 1'
#
loop_
_entity.id
_entity.type
_entity.pdbx_description
1 polymer ?
#
loop_
_entity_poly.entity_id
_entity_poly.type
_entity_poly.pdbx_seq_one_letter_code
_entity_poly.pdbx_strand_id
1 'polypeptide(L)'
;MKGLILIGGFGTRLRPLTLSTPTPLVDFCNKSLVRHQIEALAAVGVDEVILAINYQPATMLPALAVISRDLGIKITCSHETEPLGTAGPLALARAHLEVDEPFFVINSDIMADFTALAHALSFHRAHGAEGTILLTQVDEPSNYGVVLTDLDGSGRVDRFIEKPREFVGNIINAGIYIFEREILDRIQLRPTSMETEIFPQMAAEGNLFSMRLPGYWTDVGQPKDFLTGMCKHLEHLCATSPHLLTTGVNFVGHVLVDPSASIGDGCLIGPDVVIGAGCVVEEGVRLSQTTLLRDVTVRSNSWIHNSIIGWGSTIGRWCRLEGTTVLGEDVQVKDERFINGGMVLPHRAISTNIPEPGTIVM
;
A
#
# COMPACT_ATOMS: atom_id res chain seq x y z
N MET A 1 -11.43 20.94 -0.39
CA MET A 1 -11.56 19.72 -1.24
C MET A 1 -11.48 18.48 -0.36
N LYS A 2 -12.19 17.39 -0.69
CA LYS A 2 -12.27 16.17 0.13
C LYS A 2 -11.51 15.01 -0.51
N GLY A 3 -11.14 14.03 0.31
CA GLY A 3 -10.61 12.75 -0.16
C GLY A 3 -11.29 11.60 0.59
N LEU A 4 -11.51 10.48 -0.09
CA LEU A 4 -12.03 9.27 0.52
C LEU A 4 -11.04 8.13 0.28
N ILE A 5 -10.70 7.38 1.33
CA ILE A 5 -9.88 6.19 1.24
C ILE A 5 -10.75 4.97 1.53
N LEU A 6 -10.82 4.06 0.56
CA LEU A 6 -11.58 2.82 0.65
C LEU A 6 -10.77 1.78 1.43
N ILE A 7 -11.21 1.49 2.64
CA ILE A 7 -10.59 0.51 3.53
C ILE A 7 -11.52 -0.70 3.61
N GLY A 8 -11.49 -1.50 2.55
CA GLY A 8 -12.29 -2.71 2.45
C GLY A 8 -11.48 -3.98 2.74
N GLY A 9 -12.15 -5.00 3.30
CA GLY A 9 -11.58 -6.33 3.49
C GLY A 9 -10.70 -6.51 4.73
N PHE A 10 -10.45 -7.79 5.04
CA PHE A 10 -9.71 -8.21 6.24
C PHE A 10 -8.19 -8.33 6.04
N GLY A 11 -7.67 -7.91 4.88
CA GLY A 11 -6.25 -7.99 4.56
C GLY A 11 -5.70 -9.42 4.56
N THR A 12 -6.52 -10.42 4.22
CA THR A 12 -6.15 -11.84 4.33
C THR A 12 -4.95 -12.24 3.50
N ARG A 13 -4.73 -11.55 2.37
CA ARG A 13 -3.60 -11.80 1.45
C ARG A 13 -2.24 -11.36 2.03
N LEU A 14 -2.21 -10.41 2.97
CA LEU A 14 -1.00 -9.89 3.62
C LEU A 14 -0.74 -10.53 4.99
N ARG A 15 -1.48 -11.57 5.36
CA ARG A 15 -1.16 -12.36 6.55
C ARG A 15 0.24 -12.95 6.44
N PRO A 16 0.99 -13.07 7.57
CA PRO A 16 0.58 -12.95 8.97
C PRO A 16 0.54 -11.52 9.55
N LEU A 17 1.02 -10.50 8.84
CA LEU A 17 1.11 -9.12 9.36
C LEU A 17 -0.27 -8.58 9.77
N THR A 18 -1.27 -8.84 8.95
CA THR A 18 -2.65 -8.34 9.16
C THR A 18 -3.46 -9.14 10.19
N LEU A 19 -2.84 -10.09 10.87
CA LEU A 19 -3.43 -10.69 12.06
C LEU A 19 -3.30 -9.78 13.30
N SER A 20 -2.26 -8.96 13.36
CA SER A 20 -2.03 -8.03 14.48
C SER A 20 -2.43 -6.58 14.12
N THR A 21 -2.21 -6.16 12.88
CA THR A 21 -2.34 -4.76 12.46
C THR A 21 -3.23 -4.66 11.23
N PRO A 22 -4.28 -3.80 11.21
CA PRO A 22 -5.09 -3.56 10.02
C PRO A 22 -4.22 -3.12 8.84
N THR A 23 -4.54 -3.58 7.61
CA THR A 23 -3.75 -3.29 6.40
C THR A 23 -3.34 -1.82 6.25
N PRO A 24 -4.23 -0.83 6.44
CA PRO A 24 -3.85 0.58 6.29
C PRO A 24 -2.78 1.06 7.28
N LEU A 25 -2.63 0.37 8.40
CA LEU A 25 -1.64 0.70 9.42
C LEU A 25 -0.34 -0.13 9.31
N VAL A 26 -0.25 -1.07 8.38
CA VAL A 26 1.02 -1.77 8.12
C VAL A 26 2.06 -0.76 7.65
N ASP A 27 3.23 -0.79 8.27
CA ASP A 27 4.33 0.10 7.90
C ASP A 27 4.92 -0.32 6.55
N PHE A 28 4.95 0.62 5.63
CA PHE A 28 5.59 0.51 4.33
C PHE A 28 6.64 1.61 4.22
N CYS A 29 7.90 1.24 4.08
CA CYS A 29 9.00 2.21 4.06
C CYS A 29 8.94 3.22 5.25
N ASN A 30 8.80 2.68 6.46
CA ASN A 30 8.79 3.40 7.75
C ASN A 30 7.59 4.34 8.00
N LYS A 31 6.55 4.26 7.17
CA LYS A 31 5.28 4.96 7.40
C LYS A 31 4.11 4.01 7.15
N SER A 32 3.00 4.15 7.85
CA SER A 32 1.82 3.34 7.54
C SER A 32 1.28 3.64 6.14
N LEU A 33 0.73 2.63 5.46
CA LEU A 33 0.17 2.77 4.10
C LEU A 33 -0.80 3.94 4.00
N VAL A 34 -1.72 4.06 4.95
CA VAL A 34 -2.71 5.15 4.97
C VAL A 34 -2.05 6.52 5.15
N ARG A 35 -0.92 6.60 5.88
CA ARG A 35 -0.22 7.87 6.07
C ARG A 35 0.38 8.40 4.75
N HIS A 36 0.96 7.53 3.92
CA HIS A 36 1.43 7.91 2.59
C HIS A 36 0.31 8.52 1.74
N GLN A 37 -0.87 7.90 1.76
CA GLN A 37 -2.03 8.36 1.00
C GLN A 37 -2.58 9.69 1.53
N ILE A 38 -2.67 9.84 2.86
CA ILE A 38 -3.15 11.10 3.47
C ILE A 38 -2.15 12.24 3.23
N GLU A 39 -0.84 12.00 3.35
CA GLU A 39 0.21 12.98 3.03
C GLU A 39 0.08 13.46 1.56
N ALA A 40 -0.15 12.53 0.64
CA ALA A 40 -0.32 12.83 -0.78
C ALA A 40 -1.58 13.67 -1.06
N LEU A 41 -2.70 13.32 -0.43
CA LEU A 41 -3.95 14.08 -0.52
C LEU A 41 -3.81 15.47 0.09
N ALA A 42 -3.16 15.60 1.24
CA ALA A 42 -2.90 16.90 1.87
C ALA A 42 -2.04 17.80 0.97
N ALA A 43 -1.04 17.23 0.29
CA ALA A 43 -0.15 17.97 -0.62
C ALA A 43 -0.87 18.59 -1.83
N VAL A 44 -2.02 18.03 -2.24
CA VAL A 44 -2.85 18.59 -3.34
C VAL A 44 -4.02 19.43 -2.84
N GLY A 45 -4.04 19.80 -1.56
CA GLY A 45 -5.01 20.71 -0.97
C GLY A 45 -6.30 20.06 -0.46
N VAL A 46 -6.28 18.76 -0.19
CA VAL A 46 -7.36 18.09 0.55
C VAL A 46 -7.31 18.52 2.02
N ASP A 47 -8.42 18.98 2.57
CA ASP A 47 -8.57 19.48 3.93
C ASP A 47 -9.27 18.49 4.88
N GLU A 48 -9.98 17.51 4.32
CA GLU A 48 -10.61 16.42 5.07
C GLU A 48 -10.47 15.11 4.29
N VAL A 49 -10.02 14.07 4.98
CA VAL A 49 -9.99 12.69 4.46
C VAL A 49 -11.03 11.85 5.19
N ILE A 50 -11.92 11.26 4.41
CA ILE A 50 -12.93 10.31 4.88
C ILE A 50 -12.36 8.90 4.71
N LEU A 51 -12.33 8.11 5.78
CA LEU A 51 -11.95 6.71 5.75
C LEU A 51 -13.21 5.86 5.76
N ALA A 52 -13.50 5.18 4.68
CA ALA A 52 -14.58 4.19 4.62
C ALA A 52 -14.08 2.88 5.23
N ILE A 53 -14.53 2.56 6.44
CA ILE A 53 -14.00 1.48 7.27
C ILE A 53 -15.09 0.48 7.58
N ASN A 54 -14.84 -0.80 7.34
CA ASN A 54 -15.75 -1.89 7.70
C ASN A 54 -15.22 -2.78 8.85
N TYR A 55 -13.95 -2.58 9.30
CA TYR A 55 -13.29 -3.50 10.22
C TYR A 55 -12.35 -2.77 11.20
N GLN A 56 -12.41 -3.14 12.48
CA GLN A 56 -11.52 -2.69 13.58
C GLN A 56 -11.28 -1.17 13.70
N PRO A 57 -12.29 -0.31 13.70
CA PRO A 57 -12.09 1.14 13.78
C PRO A 57 -11.39 1.54 15.11
N ALA A 58 -11.65 0.85 16.21
CA ALA A 58 -11.08 1.18 17.51
C ALA A 58 -9.55 1.06 17.56
N THR A 59 -8.95 0.12 16.83
CA THR A 59 -7.49 -0.04 16.77
C THR A 59 -6.82 1.01 15.87
N MET A 60 -7.55 1.58 14.93
CA MET A 60 -7.04 2.60 14.00
C MET A 60 -7.08 4.01 14.59
N LEU A 61 -8.08 4.33 15.41
CA LEU A 61 -8.32 5.69 15.89
C LEU A 61 -7.12 6.39 16.53
N PRO A 62 -6.31 5.74 17.41
CA PRO A 62 -5.13 6.38 17.98
C PRO A 62 -4.09 6.80 16.92
N ALA A 63 -3.80 5.92 15.96
CA ALA A 63 -2.85 6.20 14.89
C ALA A 63 -3.36 7.32 13.96
N LEU A 64 -4.65 7.31 13.63
CA LEU A 64 -5.29 8.34 12.82
C LEU A 64 -5.29 9.70 13.51
N ALA A 65 -5.48 9.75 14.83
CA ALA A 65 -5.40 10.99 15.60
C ALA A 65 -3.98 11.60 15.57
N VAL A 66 -2.94 10.75 15.58
CA VAL A 66 -1.55 11.21 15.42
C VAL A 66 -1.34 11.79 14.03
N ILE A 67 -1.74 11.08 12.97
CA ILE A 67 -1.62 11.52 11.58
C ILE A 67 -2.37 12.84 11.37
N SER A 68 -3.62 12.95 11.86
CA SER A 68 -4.44 14.17 11.77
C SER A 68 -3.74 15.38 12.41
N ARG A 69 -3.18 15.20 13.59
CA ARG A 69 -2.45 16.25 14.30
C ARG A 69 -1.17 16.65 13.58
N ASP A 70 -0.37 15.68 13.14
CA ASP A 70 0.93 15.91 12.51
C ASP A 70 0.80 16.64 11.17
N LEU A 71 -0.24 16.32 10.40
CA LEU A 71 -0.48 16.89 9.07
C LEU A 71 -1.42 18.10 9.08
N GLY A 72 -2.09 18.37 10.21
CA GLY A 72 -3.11 19.43 10.30
C GLY A 72 -4.33 19.19 9.42
N ILE A 73 -4.63 17.93 9.07
CA ILE A 73 -5.74 17.53 8.23
C ILE A 73 -6.85 16.85 9.04
N LYS A 74 -8.10 17.16 8.74
CA LYS A 74 -9.23 16.50 9.40
C LYS A 74 -9.37 15.07 8.84
N ILE A 75 -9.51 14.09 9.74
CA ILE A 75 -9.78 12.69 9.40
C ILE A 75 -11.12 12.29 10.00
N THR A 76 -12.04 11.82 9.16
CA THR A 76 -13.37 11.37 9.54
C THR A 76 -13.53 9.90 9.16
N CYS A 77 -14.07 9.08 10.08
CA CYS A 77 -14.37 7.68 9.78
C CYS A 77 -15.84 7.53 9.39
N SER A 78 -16.09 6.98 8.19
CA SER A 78 -17.40 6.51 7.74
C SER A 78 -17.47 5.01 7.97
N HIS A 79 -18.36 4.56 8.83
CA HIS A 79 -18.37 3.17 9.29
C HIS A 79 -19.43 2.34 8.59
N GLU A 80 -19.01 1.33 7.85
CA GLU A 80 -19.89 0.32 7.26
C GLU A 80 -20.31 -0.71 8.32
N THR A 81 -21.59 -0.94 8.46
CA THR A 81 -22.13 -2.00 9.34
C THR A 81 -22.25 -3.33 8.63
N GLU A 82 -22.28 -3.31 7.30
CA GLU A 82 -22.30 -4.47 6.41
C GLU A 82 -21.53 -4.14 5.12
N PRO A 83 -20.98 -5.12 4.40
CA PRO A 83 -20.21 -4.88 3.19
C PRO A 83 -21.05 -4.19 2.09
N LEU A 84 -20.65 -3.00 1.68
CA LEU A 84 -21.34 -2.19 0.67
C LEU A 84 -20.66 -2.23 -0.72
N GLY A 85 -19.66 -3.09 -0.93
CA GLY A 85 -18.88 -3.15 -2.16
C GLY A 85 -17.90 -1.99 -2.29
N THR A 86 -17.52 -1.64 -3.52
CA THR A 86 -16.54 -0.56 -3.78
C THR A 86 -17.18 0.81 -4.01
N ALA A 87 -18.46 0.85 -4.38
CA ALA A 87 -19.20 2.10 -4.59
C ALA A 87 -20.08 2.50 -3.40
N GLY A 88 -20.74 1.54 -2.75
CA GLY A 88 -21.64 1.81 -1.63
C GLY A 88 -21.05 2.66 -0.50
N PRO A 89 -19.76 2.54 -0.17
CA PRO A 89 -19.08 3.41 0.79
C PRO A 89 -19.13 4.90 0.45
N LEU A 90 -19.16 5.26 -0.84
CA LEU A 90 -19.33 6.65 -1.30
C LEU A 90 -20.74 7.17 -0.95
N ALA A 91 -21.77 6.33 -1.20
CA ALA A 91 -23.14 6.69 -0.83
C ALA A 91 -23.31 6.83 0.68
N LEU A 92 -22.65 5.97 1.48
CA LEU A 92 -22.64 6.08 2.95
C LEU A 92 -21.98 7.37 3.42
N ALA A 93 -20.89 7.77 2.77
CA ALA A 93 -20.14 8.98 3.08
C ALA A 93 -20.72 10.26 2.41
N ARG A 94 -21.86 10.18 1.72
CA ARG A 94 -22.47 11.28 0.95
C ARG A 94 -22.46 12.61 1.71
N ALA A 95 -22.91 12.63 2.95
CA ALA A 95 -23.00 13.86 3.77
C ALA A 95 -21.64 14.58 3.94
N HIS A 96 -20.52 13.89 3.79
CA HIS A 96 -19.17 14.45 3.86
C HIS A 96 -18.62 14.82 2.47
N LEU A 97 -19.12 14.19 1.40
CA LEU A 97 -18.62 14.33 0.02
C LEU A 97 -19.46 15.29 -0.82
N GLU A 98 -20.65 15.67 -0.37
CA GLU A 98 -21.59 16.54 -1.10
C GLU A 98 -21.14 18.01 -0.98
N VAL A 99 -20.05 18.33 -1.70
CA VAL A 99 -19.44 19.67 -1.79
C VAL A 99 -19.33 20.08 -3.26
N ASP A 100 -19.30 21.39 -3.53
CA ASP A 100 -19.20 21.92 -4.91
C ASP A 100 -17.76 21.87 -5.47
N GLU A 101 -16.99 20.90 -5.09
CA GLU A 101 -15.62 20.66 -5.55
C GLU A 101 -15.42 19.16 -5.81
N PRO A 102 -14.59 18.79 -6.81
CA PRO A 102 -14.26 17.38 -7.00
C PRO A 102 -13.56 16.79 -5.79
N PHE A 103 -13.67 15.49 -5.61
CA PHE A 103 -13.04 14.77 -4.53
C PHE A 103 -12.25 13.56 -5.02
N PHE A 104 -11.19 13.24 -4.28
CA PHE A 104 -10.38 12.06 -4.56
C PHE A 104 -10.97 10.81 -3.90
N VAL A 105 -10.81 9.66 -4.57
CA VAL A 105 -11.04 8.33 -3.99
C VAL A 105 -9.81 7.47 -4.25
N ILE A 106 -9.29 6.81 -3.20
CA ILE A 106 -8.09 5.97 -3.29
C ILE A 106 -8.36 4.62 -2.59
N ASN A 107 -7.96 3.52 -3.23
CA ASN A 107 -7.95 2.20 -2.60
C ASN A 107 -6.81 2.12 -1.58
N SER A 108 -7.06 1.61 -0.38
CA SER A 108 -6.09 1.61 0.73
C SER A 108 -4.92 0.64 0.57
N ASP A 109 -4.99 -0.32 -0.34
CA ASP A 109 -3.98 -1.35 -0.57
C ASP A 109 -3.04 -1.06 -1.74
N ILE A 110 -3.01 0.18 -2.23
CA ILE A 110 -2.11 0.59 -3.29
C ILE A 110 -1.03 1.56 -2.81
N MET A 111 0.13 1.46 -3.44
CA MET A 111 1.20 2.45 -3.38
C MET A 111 1.58 2.90 -4.78
N ALA A 112 1.79 4.19 -4.96
CA ALA A 112 2.08 4.78 -6.26
C ALA A 112 2.95 6.02 -6.13
N ASP A 113 3.43 6.52 -7.25
CA ASP A 113 3.95 7.88 -7.34
C ASP A 113 2.78 8.87 -7.26
N PHE A 114 2.46 9.27 -6.04
CA PHE A 114 1.37 10.20 -5.77
C PHE A 114 1.66 11.66 -6.20
N THR A 115 2.86 11.98 -6.66
CA THR A 115 3.18 13.32 -7.18
C THR A 115 2.31 13.67 -8.40
N ALA A 116 1.77 12.66 -9.09
CA ALA A 116 0.85 12.81 -10.21
C ALA A 116 -0.52 13.41 -9.84
N LEU A 117 -0.94 13.40 -8.57
CA LEU A 117 -2.30 13.79 -8.17
C LEU A 117 -2.65 15.23 -8.54
N ALA A 118 -1.71 16.17 -8.43
CA ALA A 118 -1.91 17.56 -8.83
C ALA A 118 -2.19 17.69 -10.34
N HIS A 119 -1.46 16.93 -11.16
CA HIS A 119 -1.68 16.90 -12.61
C HIS A 119 -3.01 16.21 -12.95
N ALA A 120 -3.34 15.12 -12.26
CA ALA A 120 -4.62 14.43 -12.42
C ALA A 120 -5.82 15.33 -12.11
N LEU A 121 -5.73 16.15 -11.05
CA LEU A 121 -6.76 17.13 -10.71
C LEU A 121 -6.91 18.21 -11.80
N SER A 122 -5.79 18.67 -12.35
CA SER A 122 -5.81 19.65 -13.46
C SER A 122 -6.43 19.07 -14.72
N PHE A 123 -6.09 17.82 -15.05
CA PHE A 123 -6.70 17.08 -16.17
C PHE A 123 -8.20 16.88 -15.96
N HIS A 124 -8.62 16.46 -14.76
CA HIS A 124 -10.02 16.28 -14.42
C HIS A 124 -10.85 17.55 -14.63
N ARG A 125 -10.35 18.67 -14.11
CA ARG A 125 -11.01 19.98 -14.30
C ARG A 125 -11.06 20.43 -15.77
N ALA A 126 -10.09 20.04 -16.59
CA ALA A 126 -10.02 20.44 -17.99
C ALA A 126 -11.05 19.72 -18.88
N HIS A 127 -11.35 18.46 -18.64
CA HIS A 127 -12.35 17.74 -19.44
C HIS A 127 -13.79 17.95 -18.96
N GLY A 128 -14.00 18.33 -17.68
CA GLY A 128 -15.30 18.71 -17.13
C GLY A 128 -16.34 17.57 -17.10
N ALA A 129 -15.93 16.30 -17.19
CA ALA A 129 -16.81 15.14 -17.05
C ALA A 129 -16.85 14.67 -15.58
N GLU A 130 -17.77 13.75 -15.26
CA GLU A 130 -18.04 13.32 -13.88
C GLU A 130 -16.90 12.56 -13.21
N GLY A 131 -16.03 11.87 -13.98
CA GLY A 131 -15.01 11.03 -13.37
C GLY A 131 -13.71 10.91 -14.16
N THR A 132 -12.61 10.79 -13.40
CA THR A 132 -11.28 10.44 -13.91
C THR A 132 -10.77 9.21 -13.18
N ILE A 133 -10.31 8.19 -13.93
CA ILE A 133 -9.59 7.02 -13.43
C ILE A 133 -8.10 7.18 -13.73
N LEU A 134 -7.23 6.96 -12.75
CA LEU A 134 -5.80 6.83 -13.03
C LEU A 134 -5.47 5.39 -13.46
N LEU A 135 -4.60 5.27 -14.44
CA LEU A 135 -4.24 4.01 -15.07
C LEU A 135 -2.76 3.72 -14.88
N THR A 136 -2.44 2.44 -14.82
CA THR A 136 -1.06 1.94 -14.85
C THR A 136 -0.94 0.77 -15.81
N GLN A 137 0.29 0.40 -16.15
CA GLN A 137 0.57 -0.76 -16.99
C GLN A 137 1.15 -1.88 -16.16
N VAL A 138 0.66 -3.10 -16.38
CA VAL A 138 1.16 -4.32 -15.71
C VAL A 138 1.42 -5.42 -16.73
N ASP A 139 2.28 -6.38 -16.37
CA ASP A 139 2.56 -7.53 -17.23
C ASP A 139 1.44 -8.57 -17.18
N GLU A 140 0.78 -8.74 -16.01
CA GLU A 140 -0.28 -9.71 -15.79
C GLU A 140 -1.58 -9.00 -15.37
N PRO A 141 -2.47 -8.68 -16.32
CA PRO A 141 -3.68 -7.89 -16.06
C PRO A 141 -4.89 -8.70 -15.56
N SER A 142 -4.84 -10.03 -15.54
CA SER A 142 -6.01 -10.91 -15.30
C SER A 142 -6.70 -10.69 -13.95
N ASN A 143 -5.98 -10.13 -12.97
CA ASN A 143 -6.51 -9.86 -11.62
C ASN A 143 -7.07 -8.45 -11.43
N TYR A 144 -7.10 -7.63 -12.48
CA TYR A 144 -7.41 -6.20 -12.41
C TYR A 144 -8.50 -5.81 -13.43
N GLY A 145 -9.10 -4.65 -13.19
CA GLY A 145 -9.96 -4.01 -14.18
C GLY A 145 -9.13 -3.42 -15.33
N VAL A 146 -9.33 -3.91 -16.55
CA VAL A 146 -8.67 -3.41 -17.76
C VAL A 146 -9.47 -2.27 -18.36
N VAL A 147 -8.78 -1.20 -18.74
CA VAL A 147 -9.39 0.01 -19.30
C VAL A 147 -8.94 0.19 -20.75
N LEU A 148 -9.92 0.28 -21.64
CA LEU A 148 -9.71 0.63 -23.04
C LEU A 148 -10.12 2.09 -23.25
N THR A 149 -9.25 2.86 -23.88
CA THR A 149 -9.46 4.30 -24.13
C THR A 149 -9.64 4.59 -25.62
N ASP A 150 -10.32 5.66 -25.92
CA ASP A 150 -10.44 6.15 -27.29
C ASP A 150 -9.05 6.45 -27.91
N LEU A 151 -8.96 6.26 -29.22
CA LEU A 151 -7.73 6.44 -29.98
C LEU A 151 -7.43 7.92 -30.33
N ASP A 152 -8.33 8.82 -29.99
CA ASP A 152 -8.22 10.27 -30.29
C ASP A 152 -7.26 11.02 -29.36
N GLY A 153 -6.75 10.34 -28.32
CA GLY A 153 -5.85 10.92 -27.34
C GLY A 153 -6.53 11.80 -26.28
N SER A 154 -7.85 11.86 -26.26
CA SER A 154 -8.63 12.62 -25.25
C SER A 154 -8.51 12.03 -23.84
N GLY A 155 -8.20 10.73 -23.76
CA GLY A 155 -8.23 9.97 -22.52
C GLY A 155 -9.62 9.48 -22.13
N ARG A 156 -10.64 9.67 -22.99
CA ARG A 156 -11.98 9.13 -22.72
C ARG A 156 -11.94 7.61 -22.67
N VAL A 157 -12.65 7.04 -21.69
CA VAL A 157 -12.76 5.59 -21.53
C VAL A 157 -13.82 5.05 -22.48
N ASP A 158 -13.42 4.16 -23.38
CA ASP A 158 -14.33 3.42 -24.26
C ASP A 158 -15.01 2.28 -23.51
N ARG A 159 -14.19 1.46 -22.82
CA ARG A 159 -14.71 0.33 -22.03
C ARG A 159 -13.90 0.08 -20.78
N PHE A 160 -14.60 -0.33 -19.74
CA PHE A 160 -14.04 -0.89 -18.51
C PHE A 160 -14.42 -2.37 -18.40
N ILE A 161 -13.43 -3.26 -18.24
CA ILE A 161 -13.63 -4.71 -18.21
C ILE A 161 -12.97 -5.27 -16.94
N GLU A 162 -13.80 -5.65 -15.96
CA GLU A 162 -13.32 -6.20 -14.69
C GLU A 162 -12.83 -7.64 -14.87
N LYS A 163 -11.57 -7.89 -14.52
CA LYS A 163 -10.91 -9.21 -14.49
C LYS A 163 -11.22 -10.08 -15.71
N PRO A 164 -10.82 -9.64 -16.90
CA PRO A 164 -11.15 -10.35 -18.14
C PRO A 164 -10.54 -11.75 -18.16
N ARG A 165 -11.31 -12.72 -18.66
CA ARG A 165 -10.83 -14.11 -18.82
C ARG A 165 -9.85 -14.27 -19.99
N GLU A 166 -9.96 -13.41 -20.99
CA GLU A 166 -9.08 -13.36 -22.16
C GLU A 166 -8.27 -12.07 -22.12
N PHE A 167 -7.08 -12.09 -22.69
CA PHE A 167 -6.26 -10.90 -22.76
C PHE A 167 -6.91 -9.86 -23.70
N VAL A 168 -7.25 -8.69 -23.13
CA VAL A 168 -7.84 -7.56 -23.87
C VAL A 168 -6.95 -6.32 -23.85
N GLY A 169 -5.92 -6.32 -23.00
CA GLY A 169 -4.99 -5.22 -22.82
C GLY A 169 -4.26 -5.33 -21.49
N ASN A 170 -3.24 -4.51 -21.28
CA ASN A 170 -2.44 -4.50 -20.06
C ASN A 170 -2.43 -3.14 -19.33
N ILE A 171 -3.33 -2.25 -19.72
CA ILE A 171 -3.57 -0.98 -19.03
C ILE A 171 -4.72 -1.21 -18.06
N ILE A 172 -4.43 -1.03 -16.79
CA ILE A 172 -5.36 -1.35 -15.71
C ILE A 172 -5.74 -0.14 -14.88
N ASN A 173 -6.85 -0.25 -14.19
CA ASN A 173 -7.29 0.66 -13.14
C ASN A 173 -6.27 0.66 -11.98
N ALA A 174 -5.73 1.83 -11.66
CA ALA A 174 -4.75 1.99 -10.58
C ALA A 174 -5.38 2.13 -9.19
N GLY A 175 -6.71 2.18 -9.06
CA GLY A 175 -7.38 2.36 -7.78
C GLY A 175 -7.29 3.78 -7.23
N ILE A 176 -7.12 4.77 -8.10
CA ILE A 176 -7.11 6.20 -7.78
C ILE A 176 -8.08 6.90 -8.70
N TYR A 177 -8.99 7.67 -8.13
CA TYR A 177 -10.07 8.32 -8.85
C TYR A 177 -10.24 9.77 -8.43
N ILE A 178 -10.80 10.58 -9.32
CA ILE A 178 -11.30 11.91 -9.03
C ILE A 178 -12.73 11.97 -9.56
N PHE A 179 -13.66 12.40 -8.74
CA PHE A 179 -15.07 12.48 -9.10
C PHE A 179 -15.65 13.84 -8.78
N GLU A 180 -16.57 14.27 -9.63
CA GLU A 180 -17.52 15.31 -9.31
C GLU A 180 -18.64 14.77 -8.40
N ARG A 181 -19.34 15.65 -7.69
CA ARG A 181 -20.39 15.25 -6.74
C ARG A 181 -21.51 14.43 -7.37
N GLU A 182 -21.76 14.60 -8.66
CA GLU A 182 -22.80 13.93 -9.45
C GLU A 182 -22.65 12.41 -9.44
N ILE A 183 -21.46 11.87 -9.22
CA ILE A 183 -21.24 10.43 -9.04
C ILE A 183 -22.10 9.86 -7.91
N LEU A 184 -22.35 10.65 -6.87
CA LEU A 184 -23.14 10.23 -5.72
C LEU A 184 -24.61 9.95 -6.08
N ASP A 185 -25.14 10.57 -7.14
CA ASP A 185 -26.50 10.37 -7.60
C ASP A 185 -26.67 9.06 -8.37
N ARG A 186 -25.58 8.47 -8.84
CA ARG A 186 -25.54 7.14 -9.46
C ARG A 186 -25.55 5.99 -8.46
N ILE A 187 -25.15 6.27 -7.21
CA ILE A 187 -24.87 5.23 -6.22
C ILE A 187 -25.96 5.23 -5.15
N GLN A 188 -26.68 4.12 -5.06
CA GLN A 188 -27.63 3.89 -3.97
C GLN A 188 -26.92 3.30 -2.75
N LEU A 189 -27.48 3.51 -1.54
CA LEU A 189 -26.96 2.90 -0.32
C LEU A 189 -27.34 1.41 -0.25
N ARG A 190 -26.61 0.61 -1.03
CA ARG A 190 -26.67 -0.85 -1.10
C ARG A 190 -25.32 -1.38 -1.58
N PRO A 191 -25.05 -2.69 -1.45
CA PRO A 191 -23.89 -3.30 -2.08
C PRO A 191 -23.83 -2.97 -3.57
N THR A 192 -22.83 -2.19 -3.98
CA THR A 192 -22.64 -1.71 -5.36
C THR A 192 -21.16 -1.72 -5.71
N SER A 193 -20.83 -2.21 -6.91
CA SER A 193 -19.45 -2.24 -7.42
C SER A 193 -19.18 -1.06 -8.36
N MET A 194 -18.09 -0.35 -8.12
CA MET A 194 -17.58 0.65 -9.07
C MET A 194 -17.24 -0.01 -10.42
N GLU A 195 -16.59 -1.16 -10.37
CA GLU A 195 -15.97 -1.83 -11.52
C GLU A 195 -16.96 -2.50 -12.43
N THR A 196 -18.04 -3.06 -11.87
CA THR A 196 -19.02 -3.85 -12.66
C THR A 196 -20.32 -3.11 -12.92
N GLU A 197 -20.64 -2.06 -12.15
CA GLU A 197 -21.89 -1.32 -12.30
C GLU A 197 -21.62 0.13 -12.76
N ILE A 198 -20.81 0.90 -12.03
CA ILE A 198 -20.68 2.35 -12.21
C ILE A 198 -19.77 2.70 -13.39
N PHE A 199 -18.55 2.18 -13.44
CA PHE A 199 -17.61 2.51 -14.51
C PHE A 199 -18.09 2.10 -15.90
N PRO A 200 -18.68 0.91 -16.12
CA PRO A 200 -19.21 0.55 -17.41
C PRO A 200 -20.33 1.50 -17.88
N GLN A 201 -21.21 1.93 -16.97
CA GLN A 201 -22.26 2.89 -17.28
C GLN A 201 -21.68 4.26 -17.65
N MET A 202 -20.76 4.79 -16.83
CA MET A 202 -20.12 6.08 -17.10
C MET A 202 -19.35 6.09 -18.43
N ALA A 203 -18.64 4.99 -18.73
CA ALA A 203 -17.94 4.84 -20.01
C ALA A 203 -18.91 4.87 -21.18
N ALA A 204 -20.02 4.12 -21.13
CA ALA A 204 -21.05 4.10 -22.17
C ALA A 204 -21.69 5.49 -22.39
N GLU A 205 -21.80 6.31 -21.36
CA GLU A 205 -22.33 7.68 -21.42
C GLU A 205 -21.28 8.72 -21.83
N GLY A 206 -19.98 8.34 -21.91
CA GLY A 206 -18.87 9.26 -22.22
C GLY A 206 -18.48 10.19 -21.07
N ASN A 207 -18.86 9.83 -19.83
CA ASN A 207 -18.63 10.64 -18.61
C ASN A 207 -17.42 10.15 -17.79
N LEU A 208 -16.61 9.25 -18.34
CA LEU A 208 -15.43 8.70 -17.69
C LEU A 208 -14.20 8.95 -18.52
N PHE A 209 -13.20 9.61 -17.93
CA PHE A 209 -11.91 9.88 -18.53
C PHE A 209 -10.80 9.16 -17.77
N SER A 210 -9.64 9.06 -18.37
CA SER A 210 -8.51 8.39 -17.79
C SER A 210 -7.19 9.11 -18.04
N MET A 211 -6.28 9.00 -17.10
CA MET A 211 -4.91 9.50 -17.21
C MET A 211 -3.93 8.43 -16.73
N ARG A 212 -2.82 8.25 -17.44
CA ARG A 212 -1.76 7.33 -16.99
C ARG A 212 -0.96 7.94 -15.84
N LEU A 213 -0.68 7.12 -14.84
CA LEU A 213 0.30 7.44 -13.81
C LEU A 213 1.71 7.45 -14.43
N PRO A 214 2.49 8.51 -14.23
CA PRO A 214 3.84 8.63 -14.82
C PRO A 214 4.91 7.80 -14.10
N GLY A 215 4.70 7.48 -12.84
CA GLY A 215 5.68 6.82 -11.98
C GLY A 215 5.33 5.35 -11.68
N TYR A 216 5.88 4.84 -10.58
CA TYR A 216 5.61 3.47 -10.14
C TYR A 216 4.20 3.32 -9.56
N TRP A 217 3.71 2.11 -9.65
CA TRP A 217 2.49 1.64 -9.01
C TRP A 217 2.67 0.20 -8.51
N THR A 218 2.01 -0.14 -7.42
CA THR A 218 1.97 -1.49 -6.89
C THR A 218 0.73 -1.71 -6.01
N ASP A 219 0.11 -2.89 -6.14
CA ASP A 219 -0.84 -3.44 -5.17
C ASP A 219 0.00 -4.09 -4.06
N VAL A 220 -0.04 -3.56 -2.84
CA VAL A 220 0.73 -4.08 -1.70
C VAL A 220 -0.05 -5.12 -0.89
N GLY A 221 -1.07 -5.69 -1.45
CA GLY A 221 -1.96 -6.66 -0.80
C GLY A 221 -1.35 -8.04 -0.53
N GLN A 222 -0.16 -8.37 -1.06
CA GLN A 222 0.54 -9.64 -0.86
C GLN A 222 2.01 -9.41 -0.47
N PRO A 223 2.64 -10.33 0.29
CA PRO A 223 4.03 -10.16 0.72
C PRO A 223 5.04 -9.98 -0.43
N LYS A 224 4.89 -10.72 -1.53
CA LYS A 224 5.75 -10.59 -2.70
C LYS A 224 5.62 -9.20 -3.34
N ASP A 225 4.39 -8.74 -3.50
CA ASP A 225 4.10 -7.45 -4.13
C ASP A 225 4.46 -6.30 -3.20
N PHE A 226 4.33 -6.49 -1.87
CA PHE A 226 4.83 -5.57 -0.86
C PHE A 226 6.33 -5.34 -1.00
N LEU A 227 7.15 -6.40 -1.10
CA LEU A 227 8.61 -6.29 -1.27
C LEU A 227 8.98 -5.67 -2.62
N THR A 228 8.30 -6.06 -3.70
CA THR A 228 8.49 -5.44 -5.02
C THR A 228 8.15 -3.95 -5.00
N GLY A 229 7.05 -3.59 -4.35
CA GLY A 229 6.63 -2.20 -4.16
C GLY A 229 7.62 -1.40 -3.33
N MET A 230 8.17 -2.00 -2.27
CA MET A 230 9.23 -1.40 -1.46
C MET A 230 10.46 -1.04 -2.32
N CYS A 231 10.93 -1.96 -3.17
CA CYS A 231 12.06 -1.70 -4.07
C CYS A 231 11.77 -0.52 -5.01
N LYS A 232 10.58 -0.51 -5.64
CA LYS A 232 10.14 0.60 -6.53
C LYS A 232 10.04 1.93 -5.79
N HIS A 233 9.52 1.92 -4.56
CA HIS A 233 9.41 3.13 -3.75
C HIS A 233 10.80 3.67 -3.34
N LEU A 234 11.73 2.80 -2.97
CA LEU A 234 13.10 3.19 -2.64
C LEU A 234 13.84 3.77 -3.87
N GLU A 235 13.63 3.18 -5.06
CA GLU A 235 14.14 3.71 -6.33
C GLU A 235 13.56 5.10 -6.62
N HIS A 236 12.25 5.28 -6.42
CA HIS A 236 11.59 6.58 -6.55
C HIS A 236 12.15 7.61 -5.54
N LEU A 237 12.37 7.22 -4.28
CA LEU A 237 13.01 8.09 -3.29
C LEU A 237 14.43 8.47 -3.68
N CYS A 238 15.20 7.55 -4.27
CA CYS A 238 16.53 7.85 -4.77
C CYS A 238 16.52 8.94 -5.85
N ALA A 239 15.51 8.94 -6.71
CA ALA A 239 15.35 9.95 -7.76
C ALA A 239 14.81 11.30 -7.26
N THR A 240 13.89 11.27 -6.28
CA THR A 240 13.13 12.47 -5.87
C THR A 240 13.62 13.09 -4.56
N SER A 241 14.09 12.27 -3.63
CA SER A 241 14.45 12.66 -2.26
C SER A 241 15.65 11.85 -1.73
N PRO A 242 16.80 11.85 -2.42
CA PRO A 242 17.94 10.98 -2.09
C PRO A 242 18.49 11.20 -0.68
N HIS A 243 18.25 12.38 -0.09
CA HIS A 243 18.67 12.72 1.27
C HIS A 243 17.96 11.89 2.36
N LEU A 244 16.86 11.23 2.04
CA LEU A 244 16.16 10.31 2.94
C LEU A 244 16.83 8.94 3.01
N LEU A 245 17.62 8.58 2.01
CA LEU A 245 18.30 7.29 1.96
C LEU A 245 19.64 7.34 2.70
N THR A 246 19.95 6.23 3.36
CA THR A 246 21.19 6.07 4.10
C THR A 246 22.32 5.64 3.16
N THR A 247 23.46 6.30 3.27
CA THR A 247 24.66 6.02 2.48
C THR A 247 25.87 5.75 3.37
N GLY A 248 26.85 5.01 2.86
CA GLY A 248 28.10 4.71 3.60
C GLY A 248 28.74 3.41 3.11
N VAL A 249 29.88 3.05 3.66
CA VAL A 249 30.68 1.88 3.24
C VAL A 249 29.94 0.56 3.39
N ASN A 250 29.03 0.48 4.36
CA ASN A 250 28.29 -0.74 4.68
C ASN A 250 26.90 -0.79 4.01
N PHE A 251 26.53 0.25 3.24
CA PHE A 251 25.24 0.35 2.59
C PHE A 251 25.39 0.25 1.07
N VAL A 252 24.60 -0.63 0.46
CA VAL A 252 24.62 -0.90 -0.98
C VAL A 252 23.26 -0.61 -1.59
N GLY A 253 23.22 0.14 -2.68
CA GLY A 253 21.94 0.49 -3.37
C GLY A 253 21.04 1.37 -2.50
N HIS A 254 19.74 1.13 -2.56
CA HIS A 254 18.75 1.96 -1.87
C HIS A 254 18.47 1.39 -0.47
N VAL A 255 18.80 2.15 0.55
CA VAL A 255 18.61 1.77 1.96
C VAL A 255 17.94 2.90 2.71
N LEU A 256 16.85 2.59 3.40
CA LEU A 256 16.12 3.52 4.26
C LEU A 256 16.23 3.04 5.72
N VAL A 257 16.87 3.82 6.57
CA VAL A 257 17.04 3.51 7.98
C VAL A 257 16.37 4.58 8.83
N ASP A 258 15.54 4.15 9.79
CA ASP A 258 14.98 5.06 10.77
C ASP A 258 16.09 5.59 11.69
N PRO A 259 16.14 6.89 12.03
CA PRO A 259 17.17 7.47 12.87
C PRO A 259 17.33 6.85 14.26
N SER A 260 16.30 6.18 14.78
CA SER A 260 16.33 5.50 16.07
C SER A 260 16.90 4.07 16.01
N ALA A 261 17.12 3.53 14.81
CA ALA A 261 17.71 2.21 14.65
C ALA A 261 19.22 2.20 14.92
N SER A 262 19.72 1.10 15.44
CA SER A 262 21.16 0.87 15.67
C SER A 262 21.70 -0.25 14.78
N ILE A 263 22.86 -0.01 14.15
CA ILE A 263 23.50 -0.97 13.24
C ILE A 263 24.93 -1.19 13.72
N GLY A 264 25.28 -2.46 14.00
CA GLY A 264 26.58 -2.89 14.47
C GLY A 264 27.65 -2.91 13.38
N ASP A 265 28.87 -3.16 13.79
CA ASP A 265 30.03 -3.19 12.92
C ASP A 265 30.01 -4.37 11.94
N GLY A 266 30.65 -4.20 10.78
CA GLY A 266 30.80 -5.28 9.80
C GLY A 266 29.52 -5.74 9.13
N CYS A 267 28.41 -5.01 9.28
CA CYS A 267 27.19 -5.28 8.57
C CYS A 267 27.31 -4.97 7.07
N LEU A 268 26.53 -5.66 6.24
CA LEU A 268 26.33 -5.35 4.83
C LEU A 268 24.84 -5.22 4.56
N ILE A 269 24.37 -3.99 4.36
CA ILE A 269 22.95 -3.65 4.25
C ILE A 269 22.63 -3.17 2.84
N GLY A 270 21.72 -3.88 2.19
CA GLY A 270 21.31 -3.57 0.83
C GLY A 270 21.66 -4.66 -0.18
N PRO A 271 21.17 -4.55 -1.44
CA PRO A 271 20.28 -3.47 -1.91
C PRO A 271 18.86 -3.61 -1.39
N ASP A 272 18.11 -2.51 -1.47
CA ASP A 272 16.68 -2.42 -1.24
C ASP A 272 16.26 -2.92 0.16
N VAL A 273 16.72 -2.21 1.18
CA VAL A 273 16.45 -2.53 2.59
C VAL A 273 15.76 -1.37 3.29
N VAL A 274 14.76 -1.71 4.09
CA VAL A 274 14.12 -0.78 5.02
C VAL A 274 14.32 -1.27 6.44
N ILE A 275 14.80 -0.39 7.32
CA ILE A 275 15.00 -0.66 8.75
C ILE A 275 14.12 0.32 9.54
N GLY A 276 13.16 -0.22 10.27
CA GLY A 276 12.18 0.53 11.05
C GLY A 276 12.73 1.12 12.35
N ALA A 277 11.87 1.92 12.98
CA ALA A 277 12.18 2.57 14.25
C ALA A 277 12.49 1.54 15.36
N GLY A 278 13.46 1.85 16.21
CA GLY A 278 13.85 1.01 17.35
C GLY A 278 14.53 -0.31 16.99
N CYS A 279 14.81 -0.56 15.69
CA CYS A 279 15.47 -1.79 15.27
C CYS A 279 16.92 -1.85 15.76
N VAL A 280 17.34 -3.06 16.13
CA VAL A 280 18.72 -3.38 16.52
C VAL A 280 19.28 -4.42 15.57
N VAL A 281 20.29 -4.05 14.78
CA VAL A 281 21.02 -4.94 13.89
C VAL A 281 22.41 -5.13 14.47
N GLU A 282 22.71 -6.32 15.01
CA GLU A 282 24.01 -6.61 15.61
C GLU A 282 25.10 -6.77 14.54
N GLU A 283 26.33 -6.96 14.95
CA GLU A 283 27.52 -7.05 14.10
C GLU A 283 27.46 -8.18 13.06
N GLY A 284 28.05 -7.97 11.90
CA GLY A 284 28.21 -8.99 10.86
C GLY A 284 26.93 -9.40 10.14
N VAL A 285 25.82 -8.74 10.38
CA VAL A 285 24.52 -9.03 9.74
C VAL A 285 24.53 -8.60 8.28
N ARG A 286 23.88 -9.40 7.42
CA ARG A 286 23.65 -9.09 6.01
C ARG A 286 22.18 -9.04 5.70
N LEU A 287 21.71 -7.93 5.12
CA LEU A 287 20.33 -7.72 4.71
C LEU A 287 20.27 -7.34 3.24
N SER A 288 19.31 -7.87 2.49
CA SER A 288 19.00 -7.46 1.12
C SER A 288 17.53 -7.72 0.77
N GLN A 289 16.91 -6.81 0.00
CA GLN A 289 15.50 -6.86 -0.40
C GLN A 289 14.56 -7.17 0.79
N THR A 290 14.81 -6.54 1.93
CA THR A 290 14.18 -6.92 3.20
C THR A 290 13.65 -5.69 3.93
N THR A 291 12.50 -5.82 4.56
CA THR A 291 12.02 -4.84 5.54
C THR A 291 12.04 -5.41 6.95
N LEU A 292 12.65 -4.68 7.86
CA LEU A 292 12.53 -4.87 9.30
C LEU A 292 11.51 -3.84 9.80
N LEU A 293 10.38 -4.30 10.30
CA LEU A 293 9.38 -3.43 10.91
C LEU A 293 9.87 -2.94 12.29
N ARG A 294 9.12 -2.09 12.98
CA ARG A 294 9.56 -1.46 14.23
C ARG A 294 9.99 -2.48 15.29
N ASP A 295 10.99 -2.12 16.08
CA ASP A 295 11.48 -2.86 17.26
C ASP A 295 12.00 -4.27 16.96
N VAL A 296 12.41 -4.54 15.71
CA VAL A 296 13.03 -5.82 15.33
C VAL A 296 14.48 -5.88 15.80
N THR A 297 14.88 -7.02 16.35
CA THR A 297 16.27 -7.33 16.68
C THR A 297 16.82 -8.43 15.78
N VAL A 298 17.89 -8.16 15.05
CA VAL A 298 18.63 -9.16 14.27
C VAL A 298 19.99 -9.37 14.92
N ARG A 299 20.22 -10.56 15.48
CA ARG A 299 21.47 -10.91 16.18
C ARG A 299 22.59 -11.22 15.19
N SER A 300 23.81 -11.23 15.73
CA SER A 300 25.07 -11.26 15.00
C SER A 300 25.15 -12.38 13.94
N ASN A 301 25.79 -12.04 12.82
CA ASN A 301 26.15 -12.93 11.71
C ASN A 301 24.97 -13.60 11.00
N SER A 302 23.77 -13.07 11.13
CA SER A 302 22.59 -13.57 10.41
C SER A 302 22.48 -12.95 9.02
N TRP A 303 21.89 -13.71 8.09
CA TRP A 303 21.64 -13.31 6.72
C TRP A 303 20.14 -13.36 6.41
N ILE A 304 19.59 -12.24 5.97
CA ILE A 304 18.17 -12.11 5.64
C ILE A 304 18.04 -11.54 4.23
N HIS A 305 17.31 -12.25 3.38
CA HIS A 305 17.07 -11.86 2.00
C HIS A 305 15.59 -12.03 1.65
N ASN A 306 15.05 -11.08 0.87
CA ASN A 306 13.70 -11.13 0.33
C ASN A 306 12.66 -11.52 1.40
N SER A 307 12.62 -10.77 2.51
CA SER A 307 11.82 -11.12 3.68
C SER A 307 11.17 -9.92 4.35
N ILE A 308 10.07 -10.16 5.04
CA ILE A 308 9.36 -9.19 5.87
C ILE A 308 9.44 -9.67 7.32
N ILE A 309 10.07 -8.89 8.19
CA ILE A 309 10.22 -9.21 9.61
C ILE A 309 9.27 -8.32 10.40
N GLY A 310 8.26 -8.94 11.01
CA GLY A 310 7.19 -8.28 11.76
C GLY A 310 7.67 -7.62 13.06
N TRP A 311 6.87 -6.72 13.56
CA TRP A 311 7.14 -5.87 14.73
C TRP A 311 7.61 -6.66 15.94
N GLY A 312 8.60 -6.15 16.66
CA GLY A 312 9.11 -6.72 17.91
C GLY A 312 9.76 -8.10 17.79
N SER A 313 9.93 -8.61 16.57
CA SER A 313 10.50 -9.94 16.35
C SER A 313 12.01 -9.96 16.58
N THR A 314 12.52 -11.12 17.03
CA THR A 314 13.95 -11.35 17.26
C THR A 314 14.45 -12.50 16.38
N ILE A 315 15.49 -12.22 15.60
CA ILE A 315 16.22 -13.23 14.82
C ILE A 315 17.48 -13.58 15.59
N GLY A 316 17.69 -14.88 15.86
CA GLY A 316 18.87 -15.40 16.53
C GLY A 316 20.17 -15.20 15.74
N ARG A 317 21.28 -15.65 16.30
CA ARG A 317 22.61 -15.60 15.66
C ARG A 317 22.72 -16.66 14.58
N TRP A 318 23.49 -16.39 13.53
CA TRP A 318 23.79 -17.33 12.46
C TRP A 318 22.53 -17.89 11.77
N CYS A 319 21.45 -17.12 11.76
CA CYS A 319 20.23 -17.49 11.05
C CYS A 319 20.32 -17.13 9.57
N ARG A 320 19.59 -17.92 8.76
CA ARG A 320 19.40 -17.64 7.34
C ARG A 320 17.91 -17.61 7.00
N LEU A 321 17.41 -16.47 6.55
CA LEU A 321 16.03 -16.28 6.12
C LEU A 321 16.02 -15.83 4.66
N GLU A 322 15.20 -16.49 3.83
CA GLU A 322 15.07 -16.17 2.40
C GLU A 322 13.71 -16.59 1.83
N GLY A 323 13.50 -16.44 0.52
CA GLY A 323 12.37 -17.03 -0.22
C GLY A 323 11.02 -16.39 0.04
N THR A 324 10.95 -15.10 0.29
CA THR A 324 9.72 -14.40 0.72
C THR A 324 9.21 -14.90 2.08
N THR A 325 10.15 -14.99 3.03
CA THR A 325 9.79 -15.30 4.43
C THR A 325 9.09 -14.12 5.07
N VAL A 326 7.95 -14.40 5.73
CA VAL A 326 7.18 -13.39 6.46
C VAL A 326 6.99 -13.82 7.90
N LEU A 327 7.53 -13.05 8.82
CA LEU A 327 7.31 -13.22 10.24
C LEU A 327 6.24 -12.23 10.71
N GLY A 328 5.28 -12.73 11.48
CA GLY A 328 4.29 -11.91 12.17
C GLY A 328 4.93 -11.11 13.32
N GLU A 329 4.09 -10.46 14.11
CA GLU A 329 4.50 -9.74 15.31
C GLU A 329 5.07 -10.67 16.38
N ASP A 330 6.11 -10.20 17.10
CA ASP A 330 6.71 -10.89 18.27
C ASP A 330 7.09 -12.37 17.98
N VAL A 331 7.72 -12.60 16.82
CA VAL A 331 8.26 -13.92 16.48
C VAL A 331 9.69 -14.03 16.95
N GLN A 332 10.03 -15.13 17.59
CA GLN A 332 11.38 -15.40 18.10
C GLN A 332 12.04 -16.57 17.37
N VAL A 333 12.98 -16.28 16.49
CA VAL A 333 13.79 -17.30 15.82
C VAL A 333 15.03 -17.59 16.65
N LYS A 334 15.21 -18.87 17.04
CA LYS A 334 16.39 -19.31 17.80
C LYS A 334 17.65 -19.26 16.91
N ASP A 335 18.83 -19.32 17.56
CA ASP A 335 20.12 -19.32 16.87
C ASP A 335 20.24 -20.48 15.85
N GLU A 336 20.96 -20.24 14.75
CA GLU A 336 21.31 -21.25 13.74
C GLU A 336 20.08 -21.85 13.01
N ARG A 337 19.06 -21.04 12.73
CA ARG A 337 17.87 -21.50 11.99
C ARG A 337 17.90 -21.08 10.53
N PHE A 338 17.35 -21.96 9.71
CA PHE A 338 17.12 -21.74 8.28
C PHE A 338 15.61 -21.68 8.01
N ILE A 339 15.15 -20.60 7.37
CA ILE A 339 13.75 -20.40 6.96
C ILE A 339 13.74 -20.00 5.49
N ASN A 340 13.04 -20.78 4.67
CA ASN A 340 12.87 -20.54 3.25
C ASN A 340 11.39 -20.39 2.91
N GLY A 341 10.94 -19.16 2.65
CA GLY A 341 9.56 -18.85 2.25
C GLY A 341 8.50 -19.25 3.28
N GLY A 342 8.85 -19.25 4.56
CA GLY A 342 7.95 -19.58 5.66
C GLY A 342 7.07 -18.38 6.03
N MET A 343 5.79 -18.65 6.36
CA MET A 343 4.86 -17.70 6.97
C MET A 343 4.65 -18.07 8.43
N VAL A 344 5.18 -17.25 9.33
CA VAL A 344 5.12 -17.51 10.78
C VAL A 344 4.10 -16.58 11.41
N LEU A 345 3.09 -17.17 12.08
CA LEU A 345 2.04 -16.43 12.76
C LEU A 345 2.59 -15.66 13.98
N PRO A 346 1.92 -14.59 14.44
CA PRO A 346 2.37 -13.81 15.59
C PRO A 346 2.60 -14.63 16.86
N HIS A 347 3.53 -14.14 17.71
CA HIS A 347 3.84 -14.69 19.03
C HIS A 347 4.33 -16.14 19.00
N ARG A 348 5.20 -16.47 18.03
CA ARG A 348 5.77 -17.83 17.87
C ARG A 348 7.27 -17.87 18.12
N ALA A 349 7.72 -19.00 18.65
CA ALA A 349 9.14 -19.32 18.81
C ALA A 349 9.54 -20.43 17.82
N ILE A 350 10.49 -20.13 16.95
CA ILE A 350 11.00 -21.06 15.94
C ILE A 350 12.29 -21.70 16.45
N SER A 351 12.23 -22.99 16.74
CA SER A 351 13.37 -23.80 17.22
C SER A 351 13.85 -24.84 16.20
N THR A 352 13.17 -24.99 15.07
CA THR A 352 13.49 -25.93 13.99
C THR A 352 13.60 -25.18 12.65
N ASN A 353 14.32 -25.76 11.70
CA ASN A 353 14.40 -25.22 10.34
C ASN A 353 13.07 -25.36 9.61
N ILE A 354 12.80 -24.41 8.69
CA ILE A 354 11.63 -24.40 7.80
C ILE A 354 12.16 -24.33 6.36
N PRO A 355 12.57 -25.48 5.78
CA PRO A 355 13.19 -25.51 4.46
C PRO A 355 12.18 -25.43 3.29
N GLU A 356 10.93 -25.81 3.51
CA GLU A 356 9.91 -25.90 2.45
C GLU A 356 9.18 -24.58 2.27
N PRO A 357 9.23 -23.96 1.08
CA PRO A 357 8.50 -22.73 0.79
C PRO A 357 6.99 -22.89 0.98
N GLY A 358 6.34 -21.81 1.43
CA GLY A 358 4.90 -21.81 1.68
C GLY A 358 4.45 -22.49 2.96
N THR A 359 5.40 -22.96 3.80
CA THR A 359 5.07 -23.51 5.12
C THR A 359 4.48 -22.45 6.02
N ILE A 360 3.31 -22.75 6.62
CA ILE A 360 2.65 -21.89 7.60
C ILE A 360 2.89 -22.48 9.00
N VAL A 361 3.51 -21.68 9.87
CA VAL A 361 3.74 -22.05 11.28
C VAL A 361 2.71 -21.33 12.14
N MET A 362 1.82 -22.16 12.73
CA MET A 362 0.71 -21.71 13.56
C MET A 362 1.04 -21.77 15.05
#